data_47c8e1db27ae3eaf0aa352d83042631d
#
_entry.id   47c8e1db27ae3eaf0aa352d83042631d
#
_cell.length_a   1.000
_cell.length_b   1.000
_cell.length_c   1.000
_cell.angle_alpha   90.00
_cell.angle_beta   90.00
_cell.angle_gamma   90.00
#
_symmetry.space_group_name_H-M   'P 1'
#
loop_
_entity.id
_entity.type
_entity.pdbx_description
1 polymer ?
#
loop_
_entity_poly.entity_id
_entity_poly.type
_entity_poly.pdbx_seq_one_letter_code
_entity_poly.pdbx_strand_id
1 'polypeptide(L)'
;MRKKQQMNLKSIWFQKTRRNDKINSSLNENIGTEEFVISEELKKMPEQPGVYIMKNQYNEIIYVGKAVNLKNRVKQYFQSQSSHSRKVRAMVSQIKTFEYIITGTEKEALILECNLIKRYKPKYNILLKDDKTYPYIKVTINEEYPSILMTRKIEKDGARYFGPYTSSNEVRETVNFLIKTFLI
;
A
#
# COMPACT_ATOMS: atom_id res chain seq x y z
N MET A 1 18.63 -18.42 -27.83
CA MET A 1 18.70 -18.06 -26.40
C MET A 1 18.05 -16.70 -26.17
N ARG A 2 16.80 -16.65 -25.71
CA ARG A 2 16.08 -15.39 -25.44
C ARG A 2 16.26 -15.05 -23.96
N LYS A 3 17.05 -14.01 -23.65
CA LYS A 3 17.12 -13.41 -22.32
C LYS A 3 15.80 -12.70 -22.04
N LYS A 4 14.95 -13.27 -21.17
CA LYS A 4 13.81 -12.59 -20.58
C LYS A 4 14.37 -11.48 -19.67
N GLN A 5 14.25 -10.23 -20.08
CA GLN A 5 14.44 -9.09 -19.19
C GLN A 5 13.32 -9.10 -18.15
N GLN A 6 13.67 -9.44 -16.93
CA GLN A 6 12.84 -9.17 -15.74
C GLN A 6 12.81 -7.65 -15.56
N MET A 7 11.79 -7.00 -16.07
CA MET A 7 11.55 -5.59 -15.80
C MET A 7 11.13 -5.43 -14.34
N ASN A 8 11.93 -4.68 -13.61
CA ASN A 8 11.74 -4.43 -12.18
C ASN A 8 10.47 -3.58 -11.98
N LEU A 9 9.45 -4.15 -11.36
CA LEU A 9 8.17 -3.49 -11.04
C LEU A 9 8.34 -2.12 -10.34
N LYS A 10 9.44 -1.93 -9.60
CA LYS A 10 9.79 -0.63 -9.00
C LYS A 10 10.11 0.45 -10.04
N SER A 11 10.77 0.09 -11.15
CA SER A 11 11.15 1.08 -12.18
C SER A 11 9.95 1.51 -13.02
N ILE A 12 9.02 0.60 -13.30
CA ILE A 12 7.77 0.89 -14.03
C ILE A 12 6.89 1.82 -13.19
N TRP A 13 6.81 1.56 -11.89
CA TRP A 13 6.02 2.38 -10.97
C TRP A 13 6.63 3.77 -10.78
N PHE A 14 7.96 3.87 -10.66
CA PHE A 14 8.68 5.15 -10.51
C PHE A 14 8.61 6.02 -11.78
N GLN A 15 8.61 5.41 -12.98
CA GLN A 15 8.43 6.13 -14.24
C GLN A 15 6.98 6.61 -14.41
N LYS A 16 5.99 5.83 -13.98
CA LYS A 16 4.57 6.18 -14.06
C LYS A 16 4.21 7.31 -13.11
N THR A 17 4.79 7.36 -11.88
CA THR A 17 4.62 8.47 -10.94
C THR A 17 5.26 9.77 -11.42
N ARG A 18 6.50 9.72 -11.96
CA ARG A 18 7.15 10.91 -12.53
C ARG A 18 6.42 11.47 -13.76
N ARG A 19 5.78 10.61 -14.55
CA ARG A 19 4.97 11.02 -15.69
C ARG A 19 3.68 11.69 -15.23
N ASN A 20 3.05 11.22 -14.18
CA ASN A 20 1.86 11.84 -13.60
C ASN A 20 2.18 13.16 -12.90
N ASP A 21 3.32 13.28 -12.22
CA ASP A 21 3.76 14.54 -11.59
C ASP A 21 4.07 15.62 -12.65
N LYS A 22 4.65 15.24 -13.82
CA LYS A 22 4.87 16.15 -14.95
C LYS A 22 3.59 16.51 -15.71
N ILE A 23 2.64 15.57 -15.83
CA ILE A 23 1.35 15.81 -16.46
C ILE A 23 0.50 16.74 -15.58
N ASN A 24 0.55 16.59 -14.25
CA ASN A 24 -0.17 17.46 -13.33
C ASN A 24 0.40 18.90 -13.25
N SER A 25 1.70 19.07 -13.50
CA SER A 25 2.29 20.42 -13.54
C SER A 25 2.04 21.18 -14.86
N SER A 26 1.77 20.48 -15.95
CA SER A 26 1.48 21.09 -17.26
C SER A 26 -0.01 21.22 -17.57
N LEU A 27 -0.90 20.60 -16.78
CA LEU A 27 -2.35 20.66 -16.96
C LEU A 27 -3.04 21.71 -16.08
N ASN A 28 -2.29 22.47 -15.26
CA ASN A 28 -2.86 23.51 -14.39
C ASN A 28 -3.15 24.85 -15.10
N GLU A 29 -3.01 24.94 -16.42
CA GLU A 29 -3.25 26.20 -17.13
C GLU A 29 -4.42 26.18 -18.11
N ASN A 30 -5.45 25.40 -18.01
CA ASN A 30 -6.74 25.57 -18.72
C ASN A 30 -7.55 24.29 -18.75
N ILE A 31 -8.11 23.88 -17.61
CA ILE A 31 -9.28 23.00 -17.64
C ILE A 31 -10.27 23.51 -16.60
N GLY A 32 -11.47 23.87 -17.07
CA GLY A 32 -12.59 24.17 -16.19
C GLY A 32 -12.68 23.06 -15.13
N THR A 33 -12.69 23.44 -13.88
CA THR A 33 -12.74 22.54 -12.73
C THR A 33 -14.06 21.80 -12.75
N GLU A 34 -14.14 20.64 -13.44
CA GLU A 34 -15.24 19.72 -13.21
C GLU A 34 -15.24 19.39 -11.72
N GLU A 35 -16.30 19.79 -11.05
CA GLU A 35 -16.44 19.52 -9.62
C GLU A 35 -16.49 18.01 -9.41
N PHE A 36 -15.57 17.46 -8.57
CA PHE A 36 -15.51 16.04 -8.27
C PHE A 36 -16.78 15.60 -7.55
N VAL A 37 -17.68 14.96 -8.28
CA VAL A 37 -18.95 14.44 -7.75
C VAL A 37 -18.74 12.99 -7.33
N ILE A 38 -18.64 12.75 -6.02
CA ILE A 38 -18.37 11.41 -5.44
C ILE A 38 -19.31 10.33 -6.02
N SER A 39 -20.58 10.64 -6.20
CA SER A 39 -21.58 9.68 -6.70
C SER A 39 -21.32 9.25 -8.15
N GLU A 40 -20.80 10.13 -8.99
CA GLU A 40 -20.47 9.84 -10.38
C GLU A 40 -19.17 9.05 -10.49
N GLU A 41 -18.17 9.44 -9.72
CA GLU A 41 -16.90 8.73 -9.69
C GLU A 41 -17.04 7.30 -9.13
N LEU A 42 -17.94 7.08 -8.16
CA LEU A 42 -18.29 5.74 -7.67
C LEU A 42 -18.88 4.84 -8.76
N LYS A 43 -19.66 5.40 -9.70
CA LYS A 43 -20.22 4.62 -10.82
C LYS A 43 -19.12 4.13 -11.78
N LYS A 44 -18.07 4.94 -11.98
CA LYS A 44 -16.94 4.65 -12.88
C LYS A 44 -15.93 3.67 -12.25
N MET A 45 -15.99 3.44 -10.93
CA MET A 45 -15.04 2.58 -10.24
C MET A 45 -15.10 1.12 -10.73
N PRO A 46 -13.94 0.46 -10.92
CA PRO A 46 -13.86 -0.94 -11.33
C PRO A 46 -14.20 -1.88 -10.16
N GLU A 47 -14.68 -3.07 -10.52
CA GLU A 47 -14.97 -4.16 -9.58
C GLU A 47 -13.77 -5.13 -9.46
N GLN A 48 -12.57 -4.58 -9.36
CA GLN A 48 -11.31 -5.29 -9.34
C GLN A 48 -10.57 -5.05 -8.01
N PRO A 49 -9.61 -5.93 -7.67
CA PRO A 49 -8.74 -5.72 -6.53
C PRO A 49 -7.90 -4.45 -6.69
N GLY A 50 -7.60 -3.80 -5.58
CA GLY A 50 -6.76 -2.62 -5.61
C GLY A 50 -6.70 -1.84 -4.30
N VAL A 51 -6.10 -0.67 -4.39
CA VAL A 51 -5.96 0.27 -3.28
C VAL A 51 -6.68 1.56 -3.62
N TYR A 52 -7.42 2.09 -2.67
CA TYR A 52 -8.08 3.40 -2.75
C TYR A 52 -7.42 4.38 -1.77
N ILE A 53 -7.37 5.65 -2.19
CA ILE A 53 -6.68 6.74 -1.50
C ILE A 53 -7.69 7.88 -1.34
N MET A 54 -8.04 8.22 -0.11
CA MET A 54 -9.00 9.27 0.19
C MET A 54 -8.28 10.56 0.55
N LYS A 55 -8.73 11.67 -0.01
CA LYS A 55 -8.14 13.00 0.16
C LYS A 55 -9.15 14.00 0.69
N ASN A 56 -8.66 14.96 1.49
CA ASN A 56 -9.45 16.07 1.99
C ASN A 56 -9.50 17.26 0.99
N GLN A 57 -10.15 18.35 1.37
CA GLN A 57 -10.26 19.59 0.58
C GLN A 57 -8.91 20.25 0.25
N TYR A 58 -7.85 19.93 1.01
CA TYR A 58 -6.48 20.44 0.79
C TYR A 58 -5.64 19.46 -0.05
N ASN A 59 -6.26 18.47 -0.68
CA ASN A 59 -5.59 17.40 -1.43
C ASN A 59 -4.61 16.53 -0.60
N GLU A 60 -4.73 16.58 0.74
CA GLU A 60 -3.94 15.74 1.63
C GLU A 60 -4.52 14.34 1.72
N ILE A 61 -3.66 13.32 1.67
CA ILE A 61 -4.06 11.92 1.84
C ILE A 61 -4.41 11.69 3.31
N ILE A 62 -5.69 11.44 3.57
CA ILE A 62 -6.21 11.22 4.94
C ILE A 62 -6.43 9.74 5.26
N TYR A 63 -6.60 8.90 4.23
CA TYR A 63 -6.78 7.46 4.40
C TYR A 63 -6.35 6.70 3.15
N VAL A 64 -5.75 5.53 3.35
CA VAL A 64 -5.43 4.54 2.31
C VAL A 64 -6.01 3.20 2.73
N GLY A 65 -6.64 2.47 1.82
CA GLY A 65 -7.18 1.15 2.10
C GLY A 65 -7.16 0.22 0.90
N LYS A 66 -7.07 -1.09 1.15
CA LYS A 66 -7.18 -2.12 0.11
C LYS A 66 -8.61 -2.63 -0.04
N ALA A 67 -8.90 -3.19 -1.20
CA ALA A 67 -10.15 -3.89 -1.47
C ALA A 67 -9.92 -5.06 -2.43
N VAL A 68 -10.73 -6.11 -2.29
CA VAL A 68 -10.89 -7.17 -3.30
C VAL A 68 -11.78 -6.66 -4.44
N ASN A 69 -12.76 -5.81 -4.11
CA ASN A 69 -13.63 -5.11 -5.04
C ASN A 69 -13.65 -3.63 -4.63
N LEU A 70 -12.95 -2.80 -5.41
CA LEU A 70 -12.80 -1.36 -5.15
C LEU A 70 -14.13 -0.64 -5.06
N LYS A 71 -15.01 -0.85 -6.05
CA LYS A 71 -16.32 -0.20 -6.14
C LYS A 71 -17.20 -0.48 -4.92
N ASN A 72 -17.34 -1.76 -4.56
CA ASN A 72 -18.16 -2.15 -3.42
C ASN A 72 -17.60 -1.59 -2.11
N ARG A 73 -16.29 -1.66 -1.93
CA ARG A 73 -15.63 -1.21 -0.72
C ARG A 73 -15.74 0.30 -0.51
N VAL A 74 -15.46 1.08 -1.54
CA VAL A 74 -15.52 2.55 -1.43
C VAL A 74 -16.96 3.03 -1.29
N LYS A 75 -17.90 2.42 -2.01
CA LYS A 75 -19.33 2.71 -1.90
C LYS A 75 -19.86 2.55 -0.47
N GLN A 76 -19.40 1.55 0.29
CA GLN A 76 -19.80 1.31 1.68
C GLN A 76 -19.56 2.52 2.60
N TYR A 77 -18.53 3.32 2.37
CA TYR A 77 -18.26 4.49 3.19
C TYR A 77 -19.33 5.58 3.02
N PHE A 78 -19.99 5.63 1.87
CA PHE A 78 -20.95 6.69 1.53
C PHE A 78 -22.42 6.25 1.63
N GLN A 79 -22.72 4.95 1.79
CA GLN A 79 -24.09 4.43 1.79
C GLN A 79 -24.80 4.48 3.13
N SER A 80 -24.14 4.22 4.24
CA SER A 80 -24.79 4.13 5.56
C SER A 80 -23.88 4.66 6.66
N GLN A 81 -24.16 5.87 7.11
CA GLN A 81 -23.41 6.48 8.22
C GLN A 81 -23.78 5.91 9.59
N SER A 82 -24.96 5.29 9.73
CA SER A 82 -25.46 4.78 11.01
C SER A 82 -24.66 3.57 11.55
N SER A 83 -24.11 2.75 10.65
CA SER A 83 -23.30 1.58 11.02
C SER A 83 -21.81 1.89 11.26
N HIS A 84 -21.37 3.10 10.95
CA HIS A 84 -19.97 3.46 11.04
C HIS A 84 -19.58 3.88 12.47
N SER A 85 -18.36 3.46 12.89
CA SER A 85 -17.77 3.96 14.12
C SER A 85 -17.59 5.49 14.07
N ARG A 86 -17.54 6.15 15.23
CA ARG A 86 -17.33 7.61 15.33
C ARG A 86 -16.12 8.08 14.52
N LYS A 87 -15.04 7.29 14.50
CA LYS A 87 -13.83 7.59 13.74
C LYS A 87 -14.05 7.53 12.24
N VAL A 88 -14.76 6.52 11.74
CA VAL A 88 -15.05 6.38 10.31
C VAL A 88 -15.96 7.52 9.84
N ARG A 89 -16.97 7.91 10.62
CA ARG A 89 -17.81 9.07 10.33
C ARG A 89 -17.00 10.36 10.21
N ALA A 90 -16.07 10.59 11.17
CA ALA A 90 -15.18 11.75 11.14
C ALA A 90 -14.22 11.73 9.94
N MET A 91 -13.80 10.56 9.48
CA MET A 91 -13.02 10.43 8.24
C MET A 91 -13.87 10.75 7.02
N VAL A 92 -15.03 10.12 6.89
CA VAL A 92 -15.93 10.29 5.73
C VAL A 92 -16.35 11.75 5.55
N SER A 93 -16.63 12.49 6.63
CA SER A 93 -16.98 13.91 6.57
C SER A 93 -15.84 14.81 6.05
N GLN A 94 -14.60 14.33 6.02
CA GLN A 94 -13.45 15.08 5.51
C GLN A 94 -13.06 14.68 4.07
N ILE A 95 -13.66 13.63 3.51
CA ILE A 95 -13.35 13.19 2.14
C ILE A 95 -13.94 14.18 1.14
N LYS A 96 -13.07 14.78 0.32
CA LYS A 96 -13.47 15.60 -0.82
C LYS A 96 -13.31 14.84 -2.13
N THR A 97 -12.21 14.10 -2.28
CA THR A 97 -11.90 13.31 -3.47
C THR A 97 -11.31 11.94 -3.09
N PHE A 98 -11.32 11.01 -4.03
CA PHE A 98 -10.60 9.76 -3.90
C PHE A 98 -9.96 9.35 -5.23
N GLU A 99 -8.87 8.60 -5.12
CA GLU A 99 -8.18 7.96 -6.24
C GLU A 99 -8.11 6.45 -5.97
N TYR A 100 -7.82 5.67 -7.01
CA TYR A 100 -7.61 4.23 -6.86
C TYR A 100 -6.52 3.71 -7.78
N ILE A 101 -5.91 2.60 -7.39
CA ILE A 101 -4.90 1.87 -8.15
C ILE A 101 -5.37 0.43 -8.23
N ILE A 102 -5.59 -0.07 -9.45
CA ILE A 102 -5.96 -1.47 -9.69
C ILE A 102 -4.71 -2.33 -9.55
N THR A 103 -4.86 -3.50 -8.94
CA THR A 103 -3.81 -4.52 -8.81
C THR A 103 -4.28 -5.84 -9.43
N GLY A 104 -3.34 -6.70 -9.82
CA GLY A 104 -3.67 -8.02 -10.36
C GLY A 104 -4.21 -8.98 -9.32
N THR A 105 -3.83 -8.80 -8.04
CA THR A 105 -4.21 -9.69 -6.94
C THR A 105 -4.46 -8.91 -5.65
N GLU A 106 -5.18 -9.54 -4.71
CA GLU A 106 -5.36 -8.99 -3.36
C GLU A 106 -4.03 -8.88 -2.60
N LYS A 107 -3.09 -9.81 -2.83
CA LYS A 107 -1.76 -9.79 -2.21
C LYS A 107 -0.95 -8.57 -2.66
N GLU A 108 -1.03 -8.22 -3.93
CA GLU A 108 -0.42 -6.98 -4.46
C GLU A 108 -1.07 -5.74 -3.86
N ALA A 109 -2.41 -5.71 -3.74
CA ALA A 109 -3.13 -4.62 -3.09
C ALA A 109 -2.67 -4.42 -1.65
N LEU A 110 -2.49 -5.52 -0.90
CA LEU A 110 -2.03 -5.49 0.48
C LEU A 110 -0.62 -4.88 0.62
N ILE A 111 0.31 -5.30 -0.24
CA ILE A 111 1.69 -4.78 -0.26
C ILE A 111 1.69 -3.29 -0.63
N LEU A 112 0.90 -2.92 -1.64
CA LEU A 112 0.80 -1.54 -2.10
C LEU A 112 0.19 -0.63 -1.02
N GLU A 113 -0.91 -1.05 -0.37
CA GLU A 113 -1.51 -0.34 0.76
C GLU A 113 -0.48 -0.06 1.86
N CYS A 114 0.27 -1.10 2.28
CA CYS A 114 1.30 -0.97 3.30
C CYS A 114 2.36 0.08 2.93
N ASN A 115 2.85 0.03 1.69
CA ASN A 115 3.87 0.96 1.20
C ASN A 115 3.35 2.40 1.14
N LEU A 116 2.10 2.59 0.71
CA LEU A 116 1.46 3.92 0.66
C LEU A 116 1.24 4.47 2.07
N ILE A 117 0.78 3.65 3.01
CA ILE A 117 0.59 4.07 4.41
C ILE A 117 1.93 4.45 5.06
N LYS A 118 3.00 3.67 4.83
CA LYS A 118 4.35 4.00 5.32
C LYS A 118 4.87 5.31 4.75
N ARG A 119 4.61 5.56 3.46
CA ARG A 119 5.07 6.75 2.73
C ARG A 119 4.31 8.00 3.17
N TYR A 120 2.98 7.94 3.21
CA TYR A 120 2.14 9.11 3.42
C TYR A 120 1.68 9.32 4.87
N LYS A 121 1.77 8.29 5.71
CA LYS A 121 1.37 8.29 7.13
C LYS A 121 -0.01 8.93 7.34
N PRO A 122 -1.07 8.46 6.64
CA PRO A 122 -2.36 9.13 6.67
C PRO A 122 -2.98 9.13 8.07
N LYS A 123 -3.63 10.24 8.42
CA LYS A 123 -4.20 10.48 9.76
C LYS A 123 -5.10 9.36 10.26
N TYR A 124 -5.92 8.78 9.39
CA TYR A 124 -6.93 7.78 9.77
C TYR A 124 -6.44 6.32 9.70
N ASN A 125 -5.23 6.04 9.21
CA ASN A 125 -4.64 4.70 9.20
C ASN A 125 -3.97 4.34 10.54
N ILE A 126 -4.64 4.58 11.68
CA ILE A 126 -4.06 4.42 13.03
C ILE A 126 -3.57 3.00 13.30
N LEU A 127 -4.25 1.95 12.77
CA LEU A 127 -3.88 0.56 13.01
C LEU A 127 -2.52 0.16 12.43
N LEU A 128 -2.04 0.92 11.43
CA LEU A 128 -0.72 0.69 10.82
C LEU A 128 0.33 1.73 11.27
N LYS A 129 -0.07 2.71 12.10
CA LYS A 129 0.87 3.55 12.87
C LYS A 129 1.48 2.80 14.06
N ASP A 130 0.71 1.89 14.67
CA ASP A 130 1.26 0.93 15.62
C ASP A 130 2.01 -0.14 14.83
N ASP A 131 3.27 -0.07 14.79
CA ASP A 131 4.38 -0.99 14.40
C ASP A 131 4.07 -2.44 13.95
N LYS A 132 2.85 -2.76 13.53
CA LYS A 132 2.49 -4.02 12.88
C LYS A 132 2.99 -4.01 11.44
N THR A 133 4.29 -3.79 11.31
CA THR A 133 4.98 -3.91 10.04
C THR A 133 4.97 -5.38 9.62
N TYR A 134 4.85 -5.60 8.30
CA TYR A 134 5.01 -6.94 7.74
C TYR A 134 6.38 -7.52 8.12
N PRO A 135 6.45 -8.83 8.39
CA PRO A 135 7.71 -9.46 8.72
C PRO A 135 8.64 -9.53 7.51
N TYR A 136 9.92 -9.45 7.82
CA TYR A 136 11.05 -9.68 6.93
C TYR A 136 11.88 -10.83 7.47
N ILE A 137 12.58 -11.53 6.59
CA ILE A 137 13.67 -12.41 6.95
C ILE A 137 14.95 -11.56 6.88
N LYS A 138 15.68 -11.47 8.00
CA LYS A 138 16.99 -10.82 8.10
C LYS A 138 18.06 -11.89 8.10
N VAL A 139 19.12 -11.71 7.31
CA VAL A 139 20.32 -12.55 7.31
C VAL A 139 21.52 -11.66 7.66
N THR A 140 22.20 -11.96 8.78
CA THR A 140 23.30 -11.16 9.31
C THR A 140 24.64 -11.54 8.66
N ILE A 141 24.76 -11.28 7.34
CA ILE A 141 25.92 -11.66 6.52
C ILE A 141 27.24 -10.99 6.92
N ASN A 142 27.17 -9.95 7.74
CA ASN A 142 28.30 -9.14 8.20
C ASN A 142 28.80 -9.56 9.60
N GLU A 143 28.19 -10.58 10.22
CA GLU A 143 28.61 -11.14 11.49
C GLU A 143 29.50 -12.36 11.26
N GLU A 144 30.42 -12.62 12.19
CA GLU A 144 31.31 -13.79 12.15
C GLU A 144 30.57 -15.12 12.13
N TYR A 145 29.39 -15.14 12.82
CA TYR A 145 28.42 -16.24 12.80
C TYR A 145 27.10 -15.74 12.23
N PRO A 146 26.92 -15.81 10.90
CA PRO A 146 25.68 -15.36 10.27
C PRO A 146 24.46 -16.08 10.82
N SER A 147 23.39 -15.33 11.09
CA SER A 147 22.13 -15.87 11.59
C SER A 147 20.96 -15.48 10.69
N ILE A 148 19.91 -16.31 10.71
CA ILE A 148 18.65 -16.05 10.00
C ILE A 148 17.55 -15.81 11.02
N LEU A 149 16.90 -14.65 10.96
CA LEU A 149 15.86 -14.30 11.92
C LEU A 149 14.70 -13.54 11.29
N MET A 150 13.54 -13.62 11.92
CA MET A 150 12.38 -12.80 11.55
C MET A 150 12.49 -11.44 12.23
N THR A 151 12.35 -10.37 11.46
CA THR A 151 12.29 -8.99 11.98
C THR A 151 11.12 -8.24 11.37
N ARG A 152 10.70 -7.15 12.02
CA ARG A 152 9.72 -6.20 11.49
C ARG A 152 10.33 -4.84 11.16
N LYS A 153 11.61 -4.65 11.47
CA LYS A 153 12.35 -3.43 11.19
C LYS A 153 13.45 -3.71 10.17
N ILE A 154 13.63 -2.78 9.23
CA ILE A 154 14.79 -2.75 8.34
C ILE A 154 15.73 -1.70 8.91
N GLU A 155 16.93 -2.11 9.23
CA GLU A 155 18.00 -1.27 9.77
C GLU A 155 19.11 -1.10 8.73
N LYS A 156 19.94 -0.07 8.88
CA LYS A 156 21.12 0.12 8.04
C LYS A 156 22.35 -0.51 8.72
N ASP A 157 22.30 -1.81 8.93
CA ASP A 157 23.27 -2.57 9.69
C ASP A 157 24.14 -3.51 8.83
N GLY A 158 24.02 -3.40 7.49
CA GLY A 158 24.76 -4.25 6.56
C GLY A 158 24.17 -5.65 6.35
N ALA A 159 23.15 -6.04 7.12
CA ALA A 159 22.47 -7.31 6.94
C ALA A 159 21.59 -7.31 5.66
N ARG A 160 21.26 -8.49 5.16
CA ARG A 160 20.32 -8.66 4.05
C ARG A 160 18.90 -8.87 4.57
N TYR A 161 17.94 -8.17 3.93
CA TYR A 161 16.52 -8.23 4.29
C TYR A 161 15.71 -8.71 3.09
N PHE A 162 14.90 -9.75 3.32
CA PHE A 162 14.00 -10.34 2.32
C PHE A 162 12.56 -10.10 2.75
N GLY A 163 11.69 -9.71 1.85
CA GLY A 163 10.29 -9.38 2.12
C GLY A 163 9.89 -8.02 1.55
N PRO A 164 8.75 -7.45 1.95
CA PRO A 164 7.86 -7.87 3.05
C PRO A 164 7.03 -9.11 2.74
N TYR A 165 6.75 -9.92 3.76
CA TYR A 165 5.87 -11.08 3.67
C TYR A 165 4.51 -10.78 4.33
N THR A 166 3.45 -11.43 3.88
CA THR A 166 2.08 -11.20 4.37
C THR A 166 1.71 -12.02 5.60
N SER A 167 2.38 -13.15 5.81
CA SER A 167 2.10 -14.08 6.91
C SER A 167 3.31 -14.25 7.82
N SER A 168 3.14 -13.88 9.09
CA SER A 168 4.19 -14.06 10.11
C SER A 168 4.43 -15.53 10.45
N ASN A 169 3.40 -16.38 10.33
CA ASN A 169 3.53 -17.82 10.62
C ASN A 169 4.37 -18.50 9.53
N GLU A 170 4.07 -18.25 8.26
CA GLU A 170 4.84 -18.80 7.14
C GLU A 170 6.32 -18.36 7.19
N VAL A 171 6.58 -17.09 7.56
CA VAL A 171 7.94 -16.59 7.73
C VAL A 171 8.66 -17.32 8.86
N ARG A 172 7.98 -17.54 10.00
CA ARG A 172 8.56 -18.25 11.14
C ARG A 172 8.88 -19.71 10.81
N GLU A 173 7.96 -20.38 10.13
CA GLU A 173 8.16 -21.75 9.66
C GLU A 173 9.33 -21.85 8.67
N THR A 174 9.40 -20.90 7.72
CA THR A 174 10.52 -20.82 6.76
C THR A 174 11.85 -20.58 7.46
N VAL A 175 11.92 -19.63 8.40
CA VAL A 175 13.14 -19.36 9.19
C VAL A 175 13.55 -20.60 9.97
N ASN A 176 12.62 -21.27 10.66
CA ASN A 176 12.92 -22.48 11.42
C ASN A 176 13.39 -23.64 10.51
N PHE A 177 12.79 -23.77 9.32
CA PHE A 177 13.24 -24.76 8.33
C PHE A 177 14.67 -24.47 7.86
N LEU A 178 14.98 -23.20 7.54
CA LEU A 178 16.33 -22.82 7.09
C LEU A 178 17.38 -23.06 8.19
N ILE A 179 17.10 -22.67 9.44
CA ILE A 179 17.98 -22.90 10.58
C ILE A 179 18.26 -24.39 10.74
N LYS A 180 17.25 -25.26 10.70
CA LYS A 180 17.42 -26.72 10.83
C LYS A 180 18.18 -27.34 9.65
N THR A 181 17.96 -26.84 8.44
CA THR A 181 18.56 -27.42 7.23
C THR A 181 20.01 -27.03 7.08
N PHE A 182 20.37 -25.81 7.43
CA PHE A 182 21.73 -25.29 7.26
C PHE A 182 22.55 -25.29 8.55
N LEU A 183 21.95 -25.72 9.68
CA LEU A 183 22.62 -25.77 11.01
C LEU A 183 23.20 -24.42 11.46
N ILE A 184 22.47 -23.34 11.16
CA ILE A 184 22.85 -21.95 11.46
C ILE A 184 22.16 -21.50 12.74
#